data_7656e1d448425d0ff0c583aed538fa84
#
_entry.id   7656e1d448425d0ff0c583aed538fa84
#
_cell.length_a   1.000
_cell.length_b   1.000
_cell.length_c   1.000
_cell.angle_alpha   90.00
_cell.angle_beta   90.00
_cell.angle_gamma   90.00
#
_symmetry.space_group_name_H-M   'P 1'
#
loop_
_entity.id
_entity.type
_entity.pdbx_description
1 polymer ?
#
loop_
_entity_poly.entity_id
_entity_poly.type
_entity_poly.pdbx_seq_one_letter_code
_entity_poly.pdbx_strand_id
1 'polypeptide(L)'
;MKKKTRKKRNKRKKDRRIRISIWWTAAILLILIAMISYPHIADRHANEKGARIPVGAFAYGIDISHYQTDIQWDSLMVMTDRSGRTTRSKTVALDIKPVSFVFIKASEGVHMKDKDFEEYWECARKSGIRRGAYHFFRSSKDPVLQAENFMNIVGNLEENDLPPVLDIETV
;
A
#
# COMPACT_ATOMS: atom_id res chain seq x y z
N MET A 1 34.02 1.45 -65.55
CA MET A 1 34.24 1.73 -64.09
C MET A 1 32.99 2.09 -63.28
N LYS A 2 31.93 2.76 -63.80
CA LYS A 2 30.74 3.20 -63.06
C LYS A 2 29.85 2.11 -62.40
N LYS A 3 29.80 0.88 -62.97
CA LYS A 3 28.97 -0.24 -62.38
C LYS A 3 29.48 -0.80 -61.08
N LYS A 4 30.78 -0.87 -60.85
CA LYS A 4 31.42 -1.43 -59.64
C LYS A 4 31.16 -0.52 -58.40
N THR A 5 31.22 0.77 -58.57
CA THR A 5 30.98 1.78 -57.51
C THR A 5 29.50 1.81 -57.07
N ARG A 6 28.56 1.65 -57.98
CA ARG A 6 27.13 1.59 -57.71
C ARG A 6 26.75 0.34 -56.90
N LYS A 7 27.33 -0.79 -57.19
CA LYS A 7 27.11 -2.08 -56.47
C LYS A 7 27.64 -2.01 -55.02
N LYS A 8 28.80 -1.38 -54.82
CA LYS A 8 29.42 -1.18 -53.50
C LYS A 8 28.59 -0.20 -52.63
N ARG A 9 28.01 0.86 -53.24
CA ARG A 9 27.13 1.85 -52.54
C ARG A 9 25.81 1.22 -52.13
N ASN A 10 25.20 0.39 -52.97
CA ASN A 10 23.96 -0.32 -52.66
C ASN A 10 24.13 -1.36 -51.56
N LYS A 11 25.26 -2.10 -51.52
CA LYS A 11 25.60 -3.03 -50.46
C LYS A 11 25.74 -2.28 -49.09
N ARG A 12 26.47 -1.16 -49.06
CA ARG A 12 26.61 -0.36 -47.83
C ARG A 12 25.27 0.20 -47.33
N LYS A 13 24.33 0.63 -48.22
CA LYS A 13 23.00 1.06 -47.86
C LYS A 13 22.14 -0.07 -47.29
N LYS A 14 22.26 -1.30 -47.85
CA LYS A 14 21.56 -2.48 -47.36
C LYS A 14 22.08 -2.87 -45.99
N ASP A 15 23.41 -2.93 -45.80
CA ASP A 15 24.03 -3.26 -44.53
C ASP A 15 23.68 -2.24 -43.43
N ARG A 16 23.62 -0.94 -43.77
CA ARG A 16 23.18 0.10 -42.85
C ARG A 16 21.70 -0.07 -42.43
N ARG A 17 20.83 -0.42 -43.39
CA ARG A 17 19.40 -0.68 -43.10
C ARG A 17 19.22 -1.90 -42.20
N ILE A 18 19.95 -2.96 -42.44
CA ILE A 18 19.93 -4.18 -41.63
C ILE A 18 20.42 -3.86 -40.22
N ARG A 19 21.52 -3.13 -40.06
CA ARG A 19 22.03 -2.72 -38.73
C ARG A 19 21.05 -1.87 -37.98
N ILE A 20 20.41 -0.91 -38.63
CA ILE A 20 19.36 -0.05 -38.02
C ILE A 20 18.16 -0.91 -37.60
N SER A 21 17.74 -1.86 -38.44
CA SER A 21 16.64 -2.78 -38.09
C SER A 21 16.97 -3.63 -36.87
N ILE A 22 18.18 -4.17 -36.77
CA ILE A 22 18.66 -4.96 -35.61
C ILE A 22 18.66 -4.11 -34.34
N TRP A 23 19.10 -2.86 -34.42
CA TRP A 23 19.06 -1.95 -33.25
C TRP A 23 17.65 -1.65 -32.79
N TRP A 24 16.71 -1.44 -33.71
CA TRP A 24 15.30 -1.21 -33.37
C TRP A 24 14.65 -2.46 -32.78
N THR A 25 14.92 -3.65 -33.33
CA THR A 25 14.38 -4.89 -32.73
C THR A 25 14.96 -5.16 -31.35
N ALA A 26 16.25 -4.90 -31.12
CA ALA A 26 16.88 -5.01 -29.81
C ALA A 26 16.28 -4.01 -28.81
N ALA A 27 16.04 -2.76 -29.24
CA ALA A 27 15.41 -1.74 -28.42
C ALA A 27 13.97 -2.12 -28.02
N ILE A 28 13.19 -2.62 -28.96
CA ILE A 28 11.81 -3.10 -28.69
C ILE A 28 11.84 -4.27 -27.72
N LEU A 29 12.77 -5.21 -27.89
CA LEU A 29 12.92 -6.36 -26.98
C LEU A 29 13.28 -5.92 -25.56
N LEU A 30 14.19 -4.95 -25.42
CA LEU A 30 14.57 -4.38 -24.13
C LEU A 30 13.39 -3.67 -23.45
N ILE A 31 12.58 -2.93 -24.22
CA ILE A 31 11.37 -2.28 -23.71
C ILE A 31 10.36 -3.33 -23.22
N LEU A 32 10.14 -4.40 -24.00
CA LEU A 32 9.25 -5.49 -23.61
C LEU A 32 9.73 -6.20 -22.33
N ILE A 33 11.03 -6.48 -22.23
CA ILE A 33 11.65 -7.05 -21.02
C ILE A 33 11.46 -6.09 -19.83
N ALA A 34 11.69 -4.81 -20.03
CA ALA A 34 11.49 -3.80 -18.98
C ALA A 34 10.02 -3.73 -18.56
N MET A 35 9.07 -3.75 -19.48
CA MET A 35 7.62 -3.75 -19.17
C MET A 35 7.19 -4.99 -18.39
N ILE A 36 7.76 -6.16 -18.70
CA ILE A 36 7.47 -7.41 -17.98
C ILE A 36 8.16 -7.42 -16.60
N SER A 37 9.38 -6.91 -16.53
CA SER A 37 10.18 -6.92 -15.29
C SER A 37 9.79 -5.82 -14.31
N TYR A 38 9.30 -4.68 -14.80
CA TYR A 38 8.98 -3.52 -13.97
C TYR A 38 7.96 -3.83 -12.86
N PRO A 39 6.82 -4.49 -13.13
CA PRO A 39 5.88 -4.86 -12.06
C PRO A 39 6.52 -5.77 -11.01
N HIS A 40 7.36 -6.74 -11.42
CA HIS A 40 8.05 -7.63 -10.49
C HIS A 40 9.09 -6.92 -9.61
N ILE A 41 9.77 -5.89 -10.15
CA ILE A 41 10.73 -5.08 -9.40
C ILE A 41 9.99 -4.12 -8.45
N ALA A 42 8.93 -3.48 -8.93
CA ALA A 42 8.09 -2.61 -8.12
C ALA A 42 7.43 -3.37 -6.95
N ASP A 43 6.94 -4.59 -7.21
CA ASP A 43 6.38 -5.48 -6.20
C ASP A 43 7.42 -5.92 -5.16
N ARG A 44 8.68 -6.17 -5.56
CA ARG A 44 9.76 -6.46 -4.61
C ARG A 44 9.97 -5.31 -3.63
N HIS A 45 10.11 -4.09 -4.12
CA HIS A 45 10.30 -2.92 -3.25
C HIS A 45 9.11 -2.62 -2.35
N ALA A 46 7.88 -2.88 -2.82
CA ALA A 46 6.68 -2.77 -2.00
C ALA A 46 6.65 -3.84 -0.89
N ASN A 47 7.10 -5.07 -1.18
CA ASN A 47 7.08 -6.20 -0.25
C ASN A 47 8.21 -6.16 0.79
N GLU A 48 9.34 -5.50 0.52
CA GLU A 48 10.44 -5.37 1.49
C GLU A 48 10.03 -4.62 2.77
N LYS A 49 8.99 -3.79 2.71
CA LYS A 49 8.44 -3.03 3.83
C LYS A 49 7.21 -3.66 4.48
N GLY A 50 6.71 -4.76 3.94
CA GLY A 50 5.53 -5.42 4.48
C GLY A 50 5.82 -6.12 5.82
N ALA A 51 4.88 -6.03 6.76
CA ALA A 51 4.93 -6.78 8.02
C ALA A 51 4.84 -8.28 7.74
N ARG A 52 5.61 -9.09 8.49
CA ARG A 52 5.46 -10.55 8.44
C ARG A 52 4.24 -10.96 9.26
N ILE A 53 3.37 -11.74 8.65
CA ILE A 53 2.23 -12.33 9.33
C ILE A 53 2.66 -13.67 9.93
N PRO A 54 2.42 -13.92 11.23
CA PRO A 54 2.72 -15.20 11.87
C PRO A 54 1.94 -16.34 11.21
N VAL A 55 2.50 -17.55 11.23
CA VAL A 55 1.82 -18.75 10.75
C VAL A 55 0.79 -19.19 11.80
N GLY A 56 -0.47 -19.38 11.40
CA GLY A 56 -1.55 -19.83 12.29
C GLY A 56 -2.91 -19.23 11.92
N ALA A 57 -3.88 -19.49 12.77
CA ALA A 57 -5.22 -18.89 12.66
C ALA A 57 -5.26 -17.58 13.45
N PHE A 58 -5.22 -16.46 12.75
CA PHE A 58 -5.25 -15.13 13.36
C PHE A 58 -6.42 -14.32 12.81
N ALA A 59 -6.95 -13.41 13.63
CA ALA A 59 -7.77 -12.32 13.17
C ALA A 59 -6.86 -11.22 12.60
N TYR A 60 -7.19 -10.75 11.42
CA TYR A 60 -6.42 -9.69 10.75
C TYR A 60 -7.11 -8.36 10.95
N GLY A 61 -6.34 -7.37 11.36
CA GLY A 61 -6.78 -5.99 11.49
C GLY A 61 -5.87 -5.04 10.75
N ILE A 62 -6.35 -3.81 10.60
CA ILE A 62 -5.59 -2.69 10.06
C ILE A 62 -5.76 -1.48 10.97
N ASP A 63 -4.83 -0.56 10.89
CA ASP A 63 -4.97 0.80 11.42
C ASP A 63 -5.13 1.78 10.26
N ILE A 64 -5.95 2.79 10.45
CA ILE A 64 -6.26 3.82 9.46
C ILE A 64 -6.38 5.20 10.10
N SER A 65 -6.18 6.21 9.27
CA SER A 65 -6.39 7.62 9.58
C SER A 65 -6.84 8.36 8.32
N HIS A 66 -6.99 9.67 8.38
CA HIS A 66 -7.29 10.51 7.21
C HIS A 66 -6.28 10.41 6.05
N TYR A 67 -5.15 9.71 6.24
CA TYR A 67 -4.18 9.46 5.15
C TYR A 67 -4.60 8.33 4.21
N GLN A 68 -5.50 7.44 4.66
CA GLN A 68 -6.07 6.41 3.82
C GLN A 68 -7.39 6.89 3.23
N THR A 69 -7.44 7.14 1.95
CA THR A 69 -8.63 7.59 1.22
C THR A 69 -9.25 6.43 0.42
N ASP A 70 -10.50 6.60 -0.02
CA ASP A 70 -11.19 5.66 -0.91
C ASP A 70 -11.28 4.23 -0.38
N ILE A 71 -11.57 4.09 0.92
CA ILE A 71 -11.66 2.79 1.59
C ILE A 71 -12.90 2.03 1.11
N GLN A 72 -12.67 0.86 0.53
CA GLN A 72 -13.73 -0.06 0.10
C GLN A 72 -14.11 -0.99 1.26
N TRP A 73 -14.95 -0.52 2.16
CA TRP A 73 -15.30 -1.17 3.42
C TRP A 73 -15.83 -2.59 3.27
N ASP A 74 -16.63 -2.84 2.23
CA ASP A 74 -17.23 -4.16 1.96
C ASP A 74 -16.24 -5.20 1.41
N SER A 75 -15.03 -4.78 1.05
CA SER A 75 -14.02 -5.64 0.43
C SER A 75 -12.63 -5.48 1.03
N LEU A 76 -12.54 -5.04 2.29
CA LEU A 76 -11.26 -4.92 2.99
C LEU A 76 -10.61 -6.28 3.20
N MET A 77 -9.42 -6.45 2.63
CA MET A 77 -8.66 -7.69 2.67
C MET A 77 -7.20 -7.43 3.02
N VAL A 78 -6.62 -8.32 3.79
CA VAL A 78 -5.16 -8.42 3.95
C VAL A 78 -4.65 -9.46 2.97
N MET A 79 -3.70 -9.07 2.13
CA MET A 79 -3.07 -9.95 1.16
C MET A 79 -1.63 -10.23 1.59
N THR A 80 -1.22 -11.50 1.49
CA THR A 80 0.14 -11.92 1.81
C THR A 80 0.81 -12.63 0.65
N ASP A 81 2.10 -12.44 0.52
CA ASP A 81 2.94 -13.14 -0.46
C ASP A 81 3.38 -14.53 0.07
N ARG A 82 4.14 -15.25 -0.77
CA ARG A 82 4.70 -16.57 -0.42
C ARG A 82 5.62 -16.56 0.81
N SER A 83 6.20 -15.42 1.17
CA SER A 83 7.05 -15.26 2.35
C SER A 83 6.28 -14.92 3.63
N GLY A 84 4.94 -14.78 3.53
CA GLY A 84 4.06 -14.36 4.61
C GLY A 84 4.12 -12.86 4.89
N ARG A 85 4.61 -12.04 3.95
CA ARG A 85 4.61 -10.58 4.07
C ARG A 85 3.37 -9.99 3.43
N THR A 86 2.86 -8.90 3.99
CA THR A 86 1.75 -8.17 3.39
C THR A 86 2.15 -7.59 2.03
N THR A 87 1.24 -7.68 1.06
CA THR A 87 1.44 -7.15 -0.29
C THR A 87 0.19 -6.41 -0.77
N ARG A 88 0.37 -5.42 -1.62
CA ARG A 88 -0.73 -4.74 -2.32
C ARG A 88 -0.97 -5.30 -3.72
N SER A 89 -0.12 -6.20 -4.18
CA SER A 89 -0.20 -6.78 -5.51
C SER A 89 -1.02 -8.06 -5.50
N LYS A 90 -2.14 -8.06 -6.22
CA LYS A 90 -2.98 -9.25 -6.41
C LYS A 90 -2.26 -10.36 -7.18
N THR A 91 -1.26 -10.03 -7.99
CA THR A 91 -0.50 -11.01 -8.79
C THR A 91 0.53 -11.77 -7.97
N VAL A 92 0.99 -11.20 -6.86
CA VAL A 92 1.99 -11.78 -5.94
C VAL A 92 1.32 -12.40 -4.72
N ALA A 93 0.09 -11.98 -4.43
CA ALA A 93 -0.68 -12.49 -3.30
C ALA A 93 -0.91 -14.00 -3.42
N LEU A 94 -0.51 -14.73 -2.38
CA LEU A 94 -0.76 -16.16 -2.26
C LEU A 94 -1.98 -16.43 -1.39
N ASP A 95 -2.21 -15.61 -0.37
CA ASP A 95 -3.33 -15.73 0.55
C ASP A 95 -4.03 -14.38 0.71
N ILE A 96 -5.35 -14.43 0.81
CA ILE A 96 -6.22 -13.26 0.96
C ILE A 96 -7.15 -13.53 2.14
N LYS A 97 -7.07 -12.70 3.17
CA LYS A 97 -7.89 -12.81 4.39
C LYS A 97 -8.75 -11.57 4.58
N PRO A 98 -10.00 -11.73 5.00
CA PRO A 98 -10.83 -10.58 5.35
C PRO A 98 -10.26 -9.84 6.56
N VAL A 99 -10.42 -8.52 6.57
CA VAL A 99 -10.16 -7.70 7.74
C VAL A 99 -11.28 -7.94 8.75
N SER A 100 -10.91 -8.32 9.97
CA SER A 100 -11.84 -8.62 11.06
C SER A 100 -12.04 -7.46 12.01
N PHE A 101 -11.07 -6.53 12.06
CA PHE A 101 -11.12 -5.35 12.92
C PHE A 101 -10.29 -4.22 12.35
N VAL A 102 -10.60 -2.99 12.77
CA VAL A 102 -9.90 -1.78 12.38
C VAL A 102 -9.65 -0.89 13.59
N PHE A 103 -8.45 -0.33 13.72
CA PHE A 103 -8.19 0.78 14.60
C PHE A 103 -8.17 2.08 13.81
N ILE A 104 -8.96 3.06 14.25
CA ILE A 104 -9.17 4.33 13.55
C ILE A 104 -8.57 5.46 14.39
N LYS A 105 -7.74 6.30 13.77
CA LYS A 105 -7.19 7.47 14.45
C LYS A 105 -8.31 8.40 14.83
N ALA A 106 -8.48 8.64 16.13
CA ALA A 106 -9.46 9.60 16.62
C ALA A 106 -8.83 10.97 16.84
N SER A 107 -7.63 11.00 17.43
CA SER A 107 -7.01 12.25 17.84
C SER A 107 -5.48 12.16 17.87
N GLU A 108 -4.86 13.34 17.96
CA GLU A 108 -3.42 13.49 18.13
C GLU A 108 -3.12 14.68 19.03
N GLY A 109 -2.20 14.53 19.97
CA GLY A 109 -1.82 15.62 20.87
C GLY A 109 -3.05 16.19 21.62
N VAL A 110 -2.95 17.42 22.05
CA VAL A 110 -3.95 18.02 22.97
C VAL A 110 -5.19 18.61 22.28
N HIS A 111 -5.20 18.76 20.95
CA HIS A 111 -6.31 19.47 20.27
C HIS A 111 -6.73 18.88 18.92
N MET A 112 -5.88 18.03 18.31
CA MET A 112 -6.18 17.55 16.97
C MET A 112 -7.19 16.41 17.03
N LYS A 113 -8.26 16.54 16.22
CA LYS A 113 -9.18 15.47 15.85
C LYS A 113 -8.85 15.01 14.43
N ASP A 114 -8.84 13.72 14.18
CA ASP A 114 -8.75 13.21 12.82
C ASP A 114 -10.04 13.54 12.06
N LYS A 115 -9.91 14.16 10.89
CA LYS A 115 -11.05 14.73 10.15
C LYS A 115 -12.02 13.65 9.63
N ASP A 116 -11.51 12.43 9.39
CA ASP A 116 -12.29 11.34 8.82
C ASP A 116 -12.73 10.32 9.89
N PHE A 117 -12.41 10.56 11.18
CA PHE A 117 -12.72 9.63 12.28
C PHE A 117 -14.20 9.26 12.35
N GLU A 118 -15.09 10.23 12.36
CA GLU A 118 -16.53 9.96 12.50
C GLU A 118 -17.09 9.16 11.33
N GLU A 119 -16.67 9.50 10.12
CA GLU A 119 -17.07 8.79 8.91
C GLU A 119 -16.59 7.35 8.95
N TYR A 120 -15.29 7.12 9.22
CA TYR A 120 -14.71 5.78 9.28
C TYR A 120 -15.26 4.94 10.41
N TRP A 121 -15.56 5.58 11.56
CA TRP A 121 -16.17 4.95 12.72
C TRP A 121 -17.54 4.37 12.36
N GLU A 122 -18.34 5.13 11.66
CA GLU A 122 -19.67 4.70 11.24
C GLU A 122 -19.62 3.70 10.08
N CYS A 123 -18.71 3.87 9.11
CA CYS A 123 -18.54 2.93 8.01
C CYS A 123 -18.10 1.55 8.48
N ALA A 124 -17.14 1.47 9.41
CA ALA A 124 -16.71 0.19 9.99
C ALA A 124 -17.88 -0.53 10.68
N ARG A 125 -18.71 0.20 11.44
CA ARG A 125 -19.90 -0.34 12.09
C ARG A 125 -20.90 -0.91 11.07
N LYS A 126 -21.20 -0.15 10.01
CA LYS A 126 -22.15 -0.57 8.95
C LYS A 126 -21.66 -1.81 8.20
N SER A 127 -20.36 -1.96 8.00
CA SER A 127 -19.75 -3.09 7.33
C SER A 127 -19.53 -4.31 8.25
N GLY A 128 -19.94 -4.23 9.51
CA GLY A 128 -19.79 -5.31 10.48
C GLY A 128 -18.35 -5.60 10.91
N ILE A 129 -17.42 -4.66 10.63
CA ILE A 129 -16.01 -4.76 11.03
C ILE A 129 -15.90 -4.21 12.45
N ARG A 130 -15.31 -4.99 13.37
CA ARG A 130 -15.05 -4.52 14.73
C ARG A 130 -14.11 -3.31 14.68
N ARG A 131 -14.50 -2.24 15.36
CA ARG A 131 -13.75 -0.99 15.36
C ARG A 131 -13.14 -0.68 16.71
N GLY A 132 -11.98 -0.02 16.70
CA GLY A 132 -11.35 0.57 17.86
C GLY A 132 -10.82 1.94 17.52
N ALA A 133 -10.68 2.80 18.50
CA ALA A 133 -10.10 4.12 18.34
C ALA A 133 -8.67 4.16 18.86
N TYR A 134 -7.78 4.93 18.19
CA TYR A 134 -6.47 5.20 18.74
C TYR A 134 -6.16 6.69 18.85
N HIS A 135 -5.32 7.01 19.83
CA HIS A 135 -4.75 8.33 20.02
C HIS A 135 -3.26 8.32 19.66
N PHE A 136 -2.85 9.20 18.77
CA PHE A 136 -1.44 9.40 18.47
C PHE A 136 -0.80 10.31 19.51
N PHE A 137 0.01 9.71 20.38
CA PHE A 137 0.57 10.38 21.55
C PHE A 137 1.78 11.26 21.19
N ARG A 138 1.75 12.51 21.68
CA ARG A 138 2.87 13.44 21.56
C ARG A 138 3.57 13.58 22.92
N SER A 139 4.76 12.98 23.06
CA SER A 139 5.54 12.96 24.31
C SER A 139 5.90 14.34 24.87
N SER A 140 5.95 15.36 24.01
CA SER A 140 6.23 16.75 24.41
C SER A 140 5.01 17.53 24.90
N LYS A 141 3.82 16.90 24.96
CA LYS A 141 2.56 17.55 25.37
C LYS A 141 2.02 16.93 26.65
N ASP A 142 1.18 17.69 27.35
CA ASP A 142 0.55 17.24 28.59
C ASP A 142 -0.28 15.96 28.36
N PRO A 143 -0.02 14.86 29.10
CA PRO A 143 -0.69 13.59 28.90
C PRO A 143 -2.17 13.61 29.34
N VAL A 144 -2.52 14.42 30.35
CA VAL A 144 -3.90 14.52 30.84
C VAL A 144 -4.77 15.20 29.80
N LEU A 145 -4.30 16.33 29.25
CA LEU A 145 -5.01 17.04 28.18
C LEU A 145 -5.15 16.20 26.92
N GLN A 146 -4.17 15.34 26.62
CA GLN A 146 -4.28 14.39 25.51
C GLN A 146 -5.35 13.34 25.76
N ALA A 147 -5.41 12.78 26.95
CA ALA A 147 -6.45 11.83 27.34
C ALA A 147 -7.86 12.45 27.27
N GLU A 148 -8.00 13.67 27.77
CA GLU A 148 -9.28 14.42 27.71
C GLU A 148 -9.69 14.67 26.25
N ASN A 149 -8.76 15.10 25.38
CA ASN A 149 -9.02 15.30 23.95
C ASN A 149 -9.53 14.00 23.31
N PHE A 150 -8.86 12.88 23.57
CA PHE A 150 -9.24 11.58 23.04
C PHE A 150 -10.63 11.13 23.53
N MET A 151 -10.89 11.19 24.84
CA MET A 151 -12.16 10.79 25.43
C MET A 151 -13.33 11.64 24.92
N ASN A 152 -13.13 12.94 24.75
CA ASN A 152 -14.14 13.85 24.23
C ASN A 152 -14.51 13.55 22.76
N ILE A 153 -13.54 13.09 21.97
CA ILE A 153 -13.77 12.76 20.55
C ILE A 153 -14.43 11.39 20.38
N VAL A 154 -13.97 10.39 21.12
CA VAL A 154 -14.46 9.00 20.99
C VAL A 154 -15.81 8.83 21.67
N GLY A 155 -16.04 9.49 22.80
CA GLY A 155 -17.25 9.35 23.58
C GLY A 155 -17.42 7.95 24.21
N ASN A 156 -18.67 7.47 24.25
CA ASN A 156 -18.98 6.16 24.80
C ASN A 156 -18.77 5.06 23.77
N LEU A 157 -18.13 3.99 24.19
CA LEU A 157 -17.95 2.79 23.38
C LEU A 157 -19.21 1.91 23.44
N GLU A 158 -19.50 1.22 22.35
CA GLU A 158 -20.55 0.20 22.26
C GLU A 158 -19.97 -1.19 22.63
N GLU A 159 -20.85 -2.17 22.90
CA GLU A 159 -20.48 -3.51 23.37
C GLU A 159 -19.45 -4.23 22.45
N ASN A 160 -19.53 -4.01 21.14
CA ASN A 160 -18.65 -4.64 20.16
C ASN A 160 -17.41 -3.81 19.80
N ASP A 161 -17.28 -2.61 20.34
CA ASP A 161 -16.10 -1.79 20.10
C ASP A 161 -14.86 -2.38 20.82
N LEU A 162 -13.70 -2.22 20.20
CA LEU A 162 -12.44 -2.64 20.79
C LEU A 162 -11.98 -1.62 21.85
N PRO A 163 -11.20 -2.07 22.84
CA PRO A 163 -10.59 -1.16 23.79
C PRO A 163 -9.77 -0.06 23.11
N PRO A 164 -9.74 1.15 23.66
CA PRO A 164 -8.92 2.25 23.16
C PRO A 164 -7.44 1.91 23.10
N VAL A 165 -6.73 2.46 22.13
CA VAL A 165 -5.28 2.26 21.94
C VAL A 165 -4.55 3.59 22.06
N LEU A 166 -3.43 3.56 22.75
CA LEU A 166 -2.46 4.66 22.80
C LEU A 166 -1.30 4.29 21.87
N ASP A 167 -1.12 5.07 20.80
CA ASP A 167 -0.04 4.92 19.84
C ASP A 167 1.12 5.83 20.24
N ILE A 168 2.22 5.20 20.69
CA ILE A 168 3.41 5.89 21.18
C ILE A 168 4.56 5.58 20.24
N GLU A 169 4.91 6.56 19.42
CA GLU A 169 6.04 6.47 18.53
C GLU A 169 7.17 7.42 18.95
N THR A 170 8.40 6.97 18.74
CA THR A 170 9.57 7.85 18.87
C THR A 170 9.63 8.74 17.63
N VAL A 171 9.41 10.03 17.83
CA VAL A 171 9.52 11.07 16.79
C VAL A 171 10.84 11.82 16.97
#